data_dcab35afd247833e53dab78c3da20ce7
#
_entry.id   dcab35afd247833e53dab78c3da20ce7
#
_cell.length_a   1.000
_cell.length_b   1.000
_cell.length_c   1.000
_cell.angle_alpha   90.00
_cell.angle_beta   90.00
_cell.angle_gamma   90.00
#
_symmetry.space_group_name_H-M   'P 1'
#
loop_
_entity.id
_entity.type
_entity.pdbx_description
1 polymer ?
#
loop_
_entity_poly.entity_id
_entity_poly.type
_entity_poly.pdbx_seq_one_letter_code
_entity_poly.pdbx_strand_id
1 'polypeptide(L)'
;MLGLSTPSHPVHVFAIDYRGFGVSTGSPTEEGVITDGVSLLNFLTAGPLKIPPSRIVIMGQSLGTAVTAAVAERFAFGSPDPTAVRPAIKNAEPFAGVILLASFSNLPSLIQSYSVKGLTPPMLSPLIGYPRFQNWIMSHIVDSWDTTARVARLTGINSSNSDTSGLDYVHKDLDLTIVHAQNDIEIPWREGRRVWTAATGENIKGAPGAVVYQKSETVSPSQIEIWENRITGKDGSQVVKKVRWERVRYGGMSAR
;
A
#
# COMPACT_ATOMS: atom_id res chain seq x y z
N MET A 1 8.34 -15.78 9.11
CA MET A 1 8.73 -14.54 9.84
C MET A 1 9.59 -14.80 11.08
N LEU A 2 9.36 -15.87 11.83
CA LEU A 2 10.18 -16.20 13.02
C LEU A 2 11.68 -16.40 12.73
N GLY A 3 12.06 -16.77 11.51
CA GLY A 3 13.47 -16.95 11.12
C GLY A 3 14.28 -15.64 10.95
N LEU A 4 13.63 -14.46 10.99
CA LEU A 4 14.30 -13.17 10.91
C LEU A 4 14.74 -12.63 12.27
N SER A 5 14.21 -13.20 13.36
CA SER A 5 14.55 -12.77 14.72
C SER A 5 15.79 -13.52 15.21
N THR A 6 16.80 -12.80 15.62
CA THR A 6 18.00 -13.33 16.28
C THR A 6 18.12 -12.72 17.68
N PRO A 7 18.88 -13.35 18.61
CA PRO A 7 19.10 -12.77 19.93
C PRO A 7 19.71 -11.34 19.89
N SER A 8 20.52 -11.06 18.86
CA SER A 8 21.13 -9.74 18.65
C SER A 8 20.21 -8.74 17.93
N HIS A 9 19.22 -9.23 17.19
CA HIS A 9 18.28 -8.41 16.42
C HIS A 9 16.85 -8.99 16.58
N PRO A 10 16.21 -8.76 17.74
CA PRO A 10 14.87 -9.27 17.99
C PRO A 10 13.83 -8.57 17.09
N VAL A 11 12.98 -9.36 16.44
CA VAL A 11 11.85 -8.88 15.65
C VAL A 11 10.56 -9.26 16.38
N HIS A 12 9.73 -8.28 16.66
CA HIS A 12 8.39 -8.46 17.20
C HIS A 12 7.36 -8.28 16.10
N VAL A 13 6.38 -9.19 16.02
CA VAL A 13 5.29 -9.12 15.05
C VAL A 13 4.01 -8.79 15.81
N PHE A 14 3.33 -7.72 15.39
CA PHE A 14 2.03 -7.34 15.89
C PHE A 14 1.00 -7.57 14.79
N ALA A 15 -0.07 -8.26 15.11
CA ALA A 15 -1.20 -8.48 14.22
C ALA A 15 -2.48 -8.24 15.01
N ILE A 16 -3.53 -7.78 14.30
CA ILE A 16 -4.85 -7.55 14.86
C ILE A 16 -5.90 -8.29 14.05
N ASP A 17 -6.95 -8.73 14.73
CA ASP A 17 -8.21 -9.05 14.06
C ASP A 17 -8.95 -7.75 13.78
N TYR A 18 -9.21 -7.45 12.51
CA TYR A 18 -10.05 -6.30 12.15
C TYR A 18 -11.46 -6.46 12.70
N ARG A 19 -12.16 -5.34 12.92
CA ARG A 19 -13.56 -5.36 13.34
C ARG A 19 -14.39 -6.29 12.48
N GLY A 20 -15.23 -7.10 13.13
CA GLY A 20 -16.06 -8.10 12.46
C GLY A 20 -15.34 -9.39 12.04
N PHE A 21 -14.04 -9.52 12.34
CA PHE A 21 -13.25 -10.73 12.06
C PHE A 21 -12.63 -11.30 13.35
N GLY A 22 -12.34 -12.60 13.32
CA GLY A 22 -11.74 -13.32 14.46
C GLY A 22 -12.55 -13.16 15.72
N VAL A 23 -11.92 -12.62 16.75
CA VAL A 23 -12.58 -12.32 18.06
C VAL A 23 -13.06 -10.88 18.15
N SER A 24 -12.79 -10.04 17.17
CA SER A 24 -13.22 -8.64 17.15
C SER A 24 -14.69 -8.49 16.77
N THR A 25 -15.39 -7.61 17.46
CA THR A 25 -16.79 -7.28 17.19
C THR A 25 -16.93 -6.14 16.19
N GLY A 26 -18.16 -5.84 15.75
CA GLY A 26 -18.48 -4.75 14.84
C GLY A 26 -18.64 -5.20 13.39
N SER A 27 -18.76 -4.23 12.47
CA SER A 27 -18.92 -4.47 11.04
C SER A 27 -17.71 -3.92 10.27
N PRO A 28 -17.10 -4.71 9.39
CA PRO A 28 -15.95 -4.29 8.61
C PRO A 28 -16.40 -3.33 7.50
N THR A 29 -15.96 -2.09 7.59
CA THR A 29 -16.04 -1.07 6.55
C THR A 29 -14.64 -0.59 6.24
N GLU A 30 -14.40 -0.03 5.06
CA GLU A 30 -13.07 0.50 4.69
C GLU A 30 -12.54 1.46 5.76
N GLU A 31 -13.31 2.46 6.11
CA GLU A 31 -12.92 3.46 7.12
C GLU A 31 -12.71 2.84 8.51
N GLY A 32 -13.56 1.89 8.88
CA GLY A 32 -13.44 1.20 10.15
C GLY A 32 -12.16 0.39 10.27
N VAL A 33 -11.85 -0.41 9.26
CA VAL A 33 -10.63 -1.24 9.22
C VAL A 33 -9.36 -0.38 9.18
N ILE A 34 -9.39 0.75 8.46
CA ILE A 34 -8.30 1.73 8.49
C ILE A 34 -8.11 2.27 9.90
N THR A 35 -9.20 2.61 10.59
CA THR A 35 -9.16 3.08 11.97
C THR A 35 -8.57 2.04 12.91
N ASP A 36 -8.86 0.75 12.73
CA ASP A 36 -8.29 -0.33 13.53
C ASP A 36 -6.75 -0.39 13.35
N GLY A 37 -6.27 -0.31 12.10
CA GLY A 37 -4.84 -0.28 11.81
C GLY A 37 -4.13 0.96 12.38
N VAL A 38 -4.74 2.14 12.26
CA VAL A 38 -4.20 3.37 12.86
C VAL A 38 -4.19 3.28 14.39
N SER A 39 -5.18 2.64 15.00
CA SER A 39 -5.23 2.43 16.45
C SER A 39 -4.07 1.55 16.93
N LEU A 40 -3.73 0.49 16.20
CA LEU A 40 -2.54 -0.31 16.47
C LEU A 40 -1.26 0.54 16.39
N LEU A 41 -1.09 1.33 15.32
CA LEU A 41 0.09 2.20 15.20
C LEU A 41 0.17 3.20 16.35
N ASN A 42 -0.95 3.77 16.75
CA ASN A 42 -1.01 4.68 17.88
C ASN A 42 -0.61 4.01 19.20
N PHE A 43 -1.07 2.78 19.42
CA PHE A 43 -0.65 2.00 20.57
C PHE A 43 0.86 1.76 20.60
N LEU A 44 1.45 1.45 19.43
CA LEU A 44 2.88 1.21 19.31
C LEU A 44 3.72 2.49 19.48
N THR A 45 3.30 3.62 18.86
CA THR A 45 4.12 4.83 18.75
C THR A 45 3.88 5.83 19.88
N ALA A 46 2.63 6.06 20.25
CA ALA A 46 2.22 7.05 21.25
C ALA A 46 1.74 6.42 22.56
N GLY A 47 1.49 5.10 22.55
CA GLY A 47 1.10 4.33 23.72
C GLY A 47 2.29 4.00 24.63
N PRO A 48 2.14 2.98 25.48
CA PRO A 48 3.16 2.63 26.48
C PRO A 48 4.50 2.18 25.87
N LEU A 49 4.47 1.63 24.65
CA LEU A 49 5.68 1.08 23.99
C LEU A 49 6.58 2.15 23.41
N LYS A 50 6.05 3.30 23.00
CA LYS A 50 6.78 4.46 22.43
C LYS A 50 7.81 4.08 21.37
N ILE A 51 7.46 3.15 20.47
CA ILE A 51 8.33 2.69 19.41
C ILE A 51 8.37 3.77 18.32
N PRO A 52 9.53 4.29 17.94
CA PRO A 52 9.61 5.28 16.87
C PRO A 52 9.20 4.65 15.53
N PRO A 53 8.47 5.37 14.66
CA PRO A 53 8.03 4.86 13.34
C PRO A 53 9.20 4.34 12.50
N SER A 54 10.37 4.96 12.58
CA SER A 54 11.61 4.54 11.91
C SER A 54 12.10 3.13 12.30
N ARG A 55 11.49 2.49 13.30
CA ARG A 55 11.72 1.09 13.69
C ARG A 55 10.55 0.17 13.36
N ILE A 56 9.53 0.67 12.71
CA ILE A 56 8.31 -0.08 12.36
C ILE A 56 8.29 -0.34 10.86
N VAL A 57 8.13 -1.61 10.48
CA VAL A 57 7.77 -2.01 9.12
C VAL A 57 6.29 -2.38 9.13
N ILE A 58 5.51 -1.75 8.27
CA ILE A 58 4.11 -2.12 8.07
C ILE A 58 3.98 -2.99 6.83
N MET A 59 3.20 -4.07 6.92
CA MET A 59 3.09 -5.05 5.85
C MET A 59 1.65 -5.53 5.70
N GLY A 60 1.22 -5.66 4.46
CA GLY A 60 -0.08 -6.25 4.12
C GLY A 60 0.00 -7.20 2.95
N GLN A 61 -0.96 -8.13 2.89
CA GLN A 61 -1.12 -9.08 1.80
C GLN A 61 -2.55 -9.01 1.27
N SER A 62 -2.74 -9.11 -0.05
CA SER A 62 -4.06 -9.07 -0.69
C SER A 62 -4.85 -7.84 -0.23
N LEU A 63 -6.05 -7.97 0.32
CA LEU A 63 -6.83 -6.86 0.89
C LEU A 63 -6.02 -6.06 1.93
N GLY A 64 -5.17 -6.72 2.71
CA GLY A 64 -4.28 -6.07 3.66
C GLY A 64 -3.32 -5.07 3.03
N THR A 65 -3.03 -5.14 1.72
CA THR A 65 -2.20 -4.14 1.02
C THR A 65 -2.90 -2.81 0.91
N ALA A 66 -4.20 -2.82 0.61
CA ALA A 66 -5.02 -1.62 0.57
C ALA A 66 -5.17 -1.00 1.96
N VAL A 67 -5.35 -1.85 3.00
CA VAL A 67 -5.34 -1.40 4.41
C VAL A 67 -4.00 -0.78 4.76
N THR A 68 -2.88 -1.44 4.44
CA THR A 68 -1.52 -0.96 4.74
C THR A 68 -1.25 0.38 4.08
N ALA A 69 -1.58 0.54 2.79
CA ALA A 69 -1.42 1.81 2.07
C ALA A 69 -2.28 2.92 2.69
N ALA A 70 -3.53 2.60 3.07
CA ALA A 70 -4.45 3.55 3.69
C ALA A 70 -3.99 3.96 5.10
N VAL A 71 -3.51 3.00 5.90
CA VAL A 71 -2.98 3.26 7.24
C VAL A 71 -1.71 4.10 7.16
N ALA A 72 -0.80 3.79 6.22
CA ALA A 72 0.39 4.59 5.97
C ALA A 72 0.04 6.03 5.57
N GLU A 73 -0.90 6.19 4.63
CA GLU A 73 -1.39 7.50 4.21
C GLU A 73 -2.03 8.28 5.36
N ARG A 74 -2.93 7.63 6.12
CA ARG A 74 -3.60 8.24 7.27
C ARG A 74 -2.61 8.66 8.36
N PHE A 75 -1.61 7.83 8.61
CA PHE A 75 -0.56 8.15 9.57
C PHE A 75 0.29 9.33 9.10
N ALA A 76 0.57 9.41 7.79
CA ALA A 76 1.38 10.46 7.19
C ALA A 76 0.68 11.82 7.11
N PHE A 77 -0.57 11.83 6.66
CA PHE A 77 -1.31 13.05 6.30
C PHE A 77 -2.47 13.38 7.25
N GLY A 78 -2.81 12.47 8.15
CA GLY A 78 -3.98 12.58 9.02
C GLY A 78 -5.27 12.11 8.35
N SER A 79 -6.38 12.22 9.09
CA SER A 79 -7.70 11.87 8.58
C SER A 79 -8.31 13.03 7.80
N PRO A 80 -8.95 12.77 6.65
CA PRO A 80 -9.79 13.75 6.00
C PRO A 80 -11.05 14.09 6.81
N ASP A 81 -11.44 13.22 7.74
CA ASP A 81 -12.56 13.47 8.65
C ASP A 81 -12.07 14.27 9.86
N PRO A 82 -12.56 15.51 10.04
CA PRO A 82 -12.17 16.37 11.17
C PRO A 82 -12.64 15.81 12.53
N THR A 83 -13.60 14.90 12.54
CA THR A 83 -14.10 14.23 13.77
C THR A 83 -13.29 12.99 14.14
N ALA A 84 -12.42 12.51 13.26
CA ALA A 84 -11.57 11.36 13.55
C ALA A 84 -10.62 11.65 14.72
N VAL A 85 -10.43 10.65 15.56
CA VAL A 85 -9.73 10.71 16.86
C VAL A 85 -8.28 11.23 16.78
N ARG A 86 -7.73 11.47 15.57
CA ARG A 86 -6.42 12.13 15.41
C ARG A 86 -6.35 13.06 14.21
N PRO A 87 -6.03 14.33 14.47
CA PRO A 87 -5.49 15.22 13.44
C PRO A 87 -4.14 14.65 12.94
N ALA A 88 -3.72 15.08 11.75
CA ALA A 88 -2.40 14.79 11.22
C ALA A 88 -1.34 14.99 12.31
N ILE A 89 -0.49 13.99 12.52
CA ILE A 89 0.66 14.16 13.40
C ILE A 89 1.60 15.11 12.65
N LYS A 90 1.63 16.38 13.03
CA LYS A 90 2.67 17.29 12.56
C LYS A 90 4.02 16.64 12.86
N ASN A 91 4.84 16.40 11.83
CA ASN A 91 6.14 15.74 11.91
C ASN A 91 6.10 14.21 12.17
N ALA A 92 5.14 13.48 11.59
CA ALA A 92 5.24 12.02 11.59
C ALA A 92 6.58 11.58 10.99
N GLU A 93 7.36 10.82 11.76
CA GLU A 93 8.58 10.18 11.23
C GLU A 93 8.19 9.13 10.19
N PRO A 94 9.03 8.91 9.16
CA PRO A 94 8.79 7.85 8.19
C PRO A 94 8.88 6.47 8.85
N PHE A 95 8.12 5.51 8.32
CA PHE A 95 8.29 4.11 8.68
C PHE A 95 9.64 3.57 8.17
N ALA A 96 10.18 2.56 8.85
CA ALA A 96 11.35 1.81 8.37
C ALA A 96 11.09 1.16 7.00
N GLY A 97 9.84 0.83 6.71
CA GLY A 97 9.41 0.32 5.41
C GLY A 97 7.92 0.06 5.34
N VAL A 98 7.41 0.07 4.12
CA VAL A 98 6.03 -0.31 3.78
C VAL A 98 6.10 -1.46 2.76
N ILE A 99 5.50 -2.62 3.07
CA ILE A 99 5.59 -3.81 2.23
C ILE A 99 4.19 -4.24 1.79
N LEU A 100 3.98 -4.32 0.48
CA LEU A 100 2.73 -4.73 -0.14
C LEU A 100 2.92 -6.05 -0.90
N LEU A 101 2.28 -7.12 -0.42
CA LEU A 101 2.38 -8.46 -1.03
C LEU A 101 1.09 -8.79 -1.80
N ALA A 102 1.19 -9.12 -3.08
CA ALA A 102 0.05 -9.39 -3.96
C ALA A 102 -0.98 -8.25 -3.92
N SER A 103 -0.52 -7.03 -4.20
CA SER A 103 -1.36 -5.83 -4.18
C SER A 103 -2.26 -5.73 -5.40
N PHE A 104 -3.36 -4.99 -5.27
CA PHE A 104 -4.28 -4.64 -6.35
C PHE A 104 -4.51 -3.13 -6.40
N SER A 105 -4.94 -2.65 -7.57
CA SER A 105 -5.12 -1.22 -7.83
C SER A 105 -6.29 -0.63 -7.02
N ASN A 106 -7.46 -1.22 -7.14
CA ASN A 106 -8.67 -0.91 -6.37
C ASN A 106 -9.63 -2.10 -6.41
N LEU A 107 -10.61 -2.13 -5.50
CA LEU A 107 -11.56 -3.23 -5.42
C LEU A 107 -12.42 -3.39 -6.69
N PRO A 108 -12.93 -2.33 -7.33
CA PRO A 108 -13.62 -2.44 -8.61
C PRO A 108 -12.82 -3.16 -9.70
N SER A 109 -11.57 -2.76 -9.92
CA SER A 109 -10.69 -3.43 -10.90
C SER A 109 -10.41 -4.89 -10.54
N LEU A 110 -10.21 -5.15 -9.24
CA LEU A 110 -9.98 -6.50 -8.75
C LEU A 110 -11.18 -7.40 -9.05
N ILE A 111 -12.41 -6.97 -8.73
CA ILE A 111 -13.62 -7.76 -8.98
C ILE A 111 -13.81 -8.08 -10.47
N GLN A 112 -13.42 -7.16 -11.35
CA GLN A 112 -13.49 -7.40 -12.80
C GLN A 112 -12.50 -8.48 -13.27
N SER A 113 -11.34 -8.59 -12.64
CA SER A 113 -10.25 -9.51 -13.04
C SER A 113 -10.15 -10.75 -12.14
N TYR A 114 -10.84 -10.75 -10.99
CA TYR A 114 -10.71 -11.81 -9.99
C TYR A 114 -11.33 -13.13 -10.45
N SER A 115 -10.54 -14.18 -10.34
CA SER A 115 -10.94 -15.56 -10.62
C SER A 115 -10.67 -16.42 -9.40
N VAL A 116 -11.66 -17.18 -8.93
CA VAL A 116 -11.46 -18.07 -7.79
C VAL A 116 -10.54 -19.23 -8.17
N LYS A 117 -9.32 -19.22 -7.63
CA LYS A 117 -8.27 -20.24 -7.89
C LYS A 117 -7.97 -20.49 -9.38
N GLY A 118 -8.24 -19.53 -10.25
CA GLY A 118 -8.10 -19.71 -11.70
C GLY A 118 -9.12 -20.69 -12.32
N LEU A 119 -10.05 -21.23 -11.53
CA LEU A 119 -11.01 -22.25 -11.98
C LEU A 119 -12.33 -21.65 -12.48
N THR A 120 -12.63 -20.42 -12.06
CA THR A 120 -13.83 -19.71 -12.50
C THR A 120 -13.47 -18.61 -13.49
N PRO A 121 -14.35 -18.26 -14.45
CA PRO A 121 -14.23 -17.01 -15.18
C PRO A 121 -14.20 -15.82 -14.20
N PRO A 122 -13.64 -14.64 -14.58
CA PRO A 122 -13.76 -13.44 -13.77
C PRO A 122 -15.18 -13.21 -13.28
N MET A 123 -15.34 -12.78 -12.02
CA MET A 123 -16.67 -12.72 -11.36
C MET A 123 -17.75 -12.00 -12.18
N LEU A 124 -17.36 -10.97 -12.93
CA LEU A 124 -18.26 -10.21 -13.78
C LEU A 124 -18.31 -10.71 -15.24
N SER A 125 -17.63 -11.81 -15.58
CA SER A 125 -17.62 -12.33 -16.94
C SER A 125 -19.00 -12.72 -17.48
N PRO A 126 -19.96 -13.24 -16.70
CA PRO A 126 -21.31 -13.49 -17.17
C PRO A 126 -22.04 -12.21 -17.62
N LEU A 127 -21.55 -11.05 -17.19
CA LEU A 127 -22.15 -9.74 -17.48
C LEU A 127 -21.41 -8.97 -18.58
N ILE A 128 -20.43 -9.57 -19.26
CA ILE A 128 -19.65 -8.90 -20.33
C ILE A 128 -20.57 -8.33 -21.43
N GLY A 129 -21.70 -9.00 -21.71
CA GLY A 129 -22.70 -8.51 -22.65
C GLY A 129 -23.62 -7.40 -22.13
N TYR A 130 -23.50 -7.02 -20.86
CA TYR A 130 -24.40 -6.06 -20.20
C TYR A 130 -23.62 -4.93 -19.49
N PRO A 131 -22.89 -4.05 -20.21
CA PRO A 131 -22.01 -3.07 -19.61
C PRO A 131 -22.73 -2.07 -18.68
N ARG A 132 -24.00 -1.74 -18.96
CA ARG A 132 -24.80 -0.86 -18.07
C ARG A 132 -25.08 -1.51 -16.73
N PHE A 133 -25.30 -2.82 -16.70
CA PHE A 133 -25.54 -3.56 -15.46
C PHE A 133 -24.24 -3.78 -14.67
N GLN A 134 -23.13 -4.06 -15.36
CA GLN A 134 -21.81 -4.06 -14.72
C GLN A 134 -21.53 -2.71 -14.03
N ASN A 135 -21.69 -1.61 -14.77
CA ASN A 135 -21.46 -0.27 -14.21
C ASN A 135 -22.40 0.04 -13.04
N TRP A 136 -23.64 -0.44 -13.10
CA TRP A 136 -24.57 -0.29 -11.99
C TRP A 136 -24.11 -1.06 -10.75
N ILE A 137 -23.67 -2.31 -10.86
CA ILE A 137 -23.09 -3.07 -9.73
C ILE A 137 -21.88 -2.35 -9.19
N MET A 138 -20.96 -1.90 -10.06
CA MET A 138 -19.73 -1.23 -9.68
C MET A 138 -20.00 0.09 -8.94
N SER A 139 -21.05 0.82 -9.30
CA SER A 139 -21.45 2.07 -8.63
C SER A 139 -22.01 1.87 -7.22
N HIS A 140 -22.37 0.63 -6.87
CA HIS A 140 -22.85 0.29 -5.52
C HIS A 140 -21.74 -0.25 -4.59
N ILE A 141 -20.51 -0.34 -5.08
CA ILE A 141 -19.36 -0.66 -4.24
C ILE A 141 -19.01 0.60 -3.44
N VAL A 142 -19.34 0.59 -2.16
CA VAL A 142 -19.08 1.72 -1.24
C VAL A 142 -17.60 1.80 -0.90
N ASP A 143 -16.98 0.67 -0.63
CA ASP A 143 -15.58 0.57 -0.22
C ASP A 143 -14.69 0.38 -1.46
N SER A 144 -14.01 1.43 -1.90
CA SER A 144 -13.23 1.40 -3.15
C SER A 144 -11.84 0.76 -2.98
N TRP A 145 -11.27 0.84 -1.79
CA TRP A 145 -9.93 0.35 -1.49
C TRP A 145 -8.88 0.80 -2.52
N ASP A 146 -8.87 2.10 -2.84
CA ASP A 146 -7.99 2.65 -3.88
C ASP A 146 -6.53 2.72 -3.41
N THR A 147 -5.81 1.62 -3.63
CA THR A 147 -4.38 1.51 -3.30
C THR A 147 -3.54 2.44 -4.18
N THR A 148 -3.92 2.60 -5.47
CA THR A 148 -3.16 3.42 -6.42
C THR A 148 -3.13 4.89 -6.05
N ALA A 149 -4.27 5.47 -5.69
CA ALA A 149 -4.34 6.86 -5.26
C ALA A 149 -3.51 7.11 -3.99
N ARG A 150 -3.57 6.16 -3.03
CA ARG A 150 -2.85 6.27 -1.77
C ARG A 150 -1.34 6.20 -1.92
N VAL A 151 -0.83 5.24 -2.70
CA VAL A 151 0.62 5.16 -2.93
C VAL A 151 1.14 6.35 -3.74
N ALA A 152 0.38 6.84 -4.73
CA ALA A 152 0.73 8.03 -5.50
C ALA A 152 0.83 9.28 -4.60
N ARG A 153 -0.06 9.38 -3.61
CA ARG A 153 -0.01 10.45 -2.61
C ARG A 153 1.18 10.31 -1.66
N LEU A 154 1.47 9.10 -1.19
CA LEU A 154 2.64 8.81 -0.34
C LEU A 154 3.98 9.13 -1.03
N THR A 155 4.09 8.88 -2.32
CA THR A 155 5.28 9.20 -3.11
C THR A 155 5.35 10.65 -3.58
N GLY A 156 4.22 11.37 -3.52
CA GLY A 156 4.13 12.77 -3.95
C GLY A 156 3.93 12.95 -5.47
N ILE A 157 3.68 11.89 -6.22
CA ILE A 157 3.52 11.95 -7.69
C ILE A 157 2.30 12.80 -8.10
N ASN A 158 1.22 12.77 -7.33
CA ASN A 158 -0.02 13.51 -7.62
C ASN A 158 -0.17 14.81 -6.81
N SER A 159 0.86 15.27 -6.12
CA SER A 159 0.80 16.57 -5.44
C SER A 159 0.85 17.70 -6.46
N SER A 160 -0.32 18.05 -7.01
CA SER A 160 -0.51 19.35 -7.67
C SER A 160 -0.24 20.45 -6.63
N ASN A 161 0.51 21.48 -7.05
CA ASN A 161 1.04 22.59 -6.24
C ASN A 161 0.01 23.42 -5.44
N SER A 162 -1.24 23.01 -5.35
CA SER A 162 -2.33 23.77 -4.73
C SER A 162 -2.77 23.27 -3.35
N ASP A 163 -2.36 22.08 -2.92
CA ASP A 163 -2.80 21.53 -1.63
C ASP A 163 -1.63 21.53 -0.63
N THR A 164 -1.48 22.66 0.06
CA THR A 164 -0.38 22.90 1.01
C THR A 164 -0.53 22.16 2.34
N SER A 165 -1.65 21.50 2.59
CA SER A 165 -1.97 20.88 3.89
C SER A 165 -1.24 19.56 4.16
N GLY A 166 -0.59 18.97 3.15
CA GLY A 166 0.15 17.71 3.28
C GLY A 166 1.63 17.79 2.90
N LEU A 167 2.17 18.99 2.66
CA LEU A 167 3.52 19.22 2.15
C LEU A 167 4.63 18.69 3.07
N ASP A 168 4.40 18.64 4.38
CA ASP A 168 5.44 18.21 5.33
C ASP A 168 5.83 16.74 5.17
N TYR A 169 4.91 15.86 4.71
CA TYR A 169 5.21 14.45 4.48
C TYR A 169 5.82 14.18 3.10
N VAL A 170 5.54 15.01 2.11
CA VAL A 170 6.22 14.93 0.80
C VAL A 170 7.74 15.09 0.98
N HIS A 171 8.15 15.77 2.04
CA HIS A 171 9.54 15.98 2.46
C HIS A 171 10.04 14.93 3.47
N LYS A 172 9.44 13.75 3.57
CA LYS A 172 9.92 12.64 4.42
C LYS A 172 10.35 11.46 3.56
N ASP A 173 11.31 10.70 4.05
CA ASP A 173 11.75 9.46 3.40
C ASP A 173 10.60 8.45 3.29
N LEU A 174 10.64 7.64 2.24
CA LEU A 174 9.72 6.53 2.05
C LEU A 174 10.48 5.34 1.45
N ASP A 175 10.38 4.18 2.08
CA ASP A 175 10.79 2.89 1.49
C ASP A 175 9.56 2.02 1.29
N LEU A 176 9.10 1.94 0.04
CA LEU A 176 7.93 1.17 -0.37
C LEU A 176 8.37 -0.03 -1.21
N THR A 177 8.06 -1.24 -0.75
CA THR A 177 8.32 -2.47 -1.48
C THR A 177 7.01 -3.14 -1.89
N ILE A 178 6.86 -3.40 -3.19
CA ILE A 178 5.72 -4.08 -3.78
C ILE A 178 6.22 -5.42 -4.33
N VAL A 179 5.70 -6.52 -3.79
CA VAL A 179 6.07 -7.89 -4.19
C VAL A 179 4.86 -8.61 -4.77
N HIS A 180 5.03 -9.26 -5.93
CA HIS A 180 3.95 -10.01 -6.55
C HIS A 180 4.47 -11.28 -7.22
N ALA A 181 3.76 -12.40 -7.01
CA ALA A 181 4.06 -13.64 -7.70
C ALA A 181 3.56 -13.59 -9.15
N GLN A 182 4.40 -13.97 -10.11
CA GLN A 182 4.02 -14.00 -11.53
C GLN A 182 2.91 -15.00 -11.82
N ASN A 183 2.86 -16.07 -11.05
CA ASN A 183 1.89 -17.16 -11.15
C ASN A 183 0.74 -17.01 -10.14
N ASP A 184 0.51 -15.83 -9.60
CA ASP A 184 -0.67 -15.55 -8.78
C ASP A 184 -1.92 -15.68 -9.66
N ILE A 185 -2.74 -16.69 -9.32
CA ILE A 185 -3.96 -17.03 -10.06
C ILE A 185 -5.20 -16.30 -9.55
N GLU A 186 -5.12 -15.71 -8.36
CA GLU A 186 -6.22 -14.97 -7.73
C GLU A 186 -6.14 -13.49 -8.08
N ILE A 187 -4.98 -12.88 -7.86
CA ILE A 187 -4.73 -11.47 -8.18
C ILE A 187 -3.65 -11.42 -9.27
N PRO A 188 -4.01 -11.07 -10.51
CA PRO A 188 -3.03 -10.99 -11.58
C PRO A 188 -1.89 -10.02 -11.21
N TRP A 189 -0.64 -10.40 -11.43
CA TRP A 189 0.54 -9.57 -11.11
C TRP A 189 0.50 -8.18 -11.75
N ARG A 190 -0.30 -8.01 -12.82
CA ARG A 190 -0.54 -6.71 -13.47
C ARG A 190 -1.20 -5.70 -12.53
N GLU A 191 -1.97 -6.17 -11.55
CA GLU A 191 -2.56 -5.29 -10.52
C GLU A 191 -1.47 -4.66 -9.65
N GLY A 192 -0.51 -5.46 -9.17
CA GLY A 192 0.66 -4.94 -8.46
C GLY A 192 1.51 -4.00 -9.32
N ARG A 193 1.62 -4.27 -10.64
CA ARG A 193 2.31 -3.37 -11.57
C ARG A 193 1.59 -2.03 -11.73
N ARG A 194 0.26 -2.00 -11.69
CA ARG A 194 -0.51 -0.75 -11.67
C ARG A 194 -0.22 0.08 -10.42
N VAL A 195 -0.11 -0.58 -9.25
CA VAL A 195 0.27 0.09 -8.00
C VAL A 195 1.67 0.68 -8.09
N TRP A 196 2.64 -0.07 -8.65
CA TRP A 196 3.98 0.44 -8.95
C TRP A 196 3.94 1.67 -9.87
N THR A 197 3.23 1.58 -10.99
CA THR A 197 3.13 2.67 -11.97
C THR A 197 2.53 3.93 -11.34
N ALA A 198 1.52 3.77 -10.47
CA ALA A 198 0.94 4.87 -9.72
C ALA A 198 1.93 5.49 -8.72
N ALA A 199 2.72 4.64 -8.03
CA ALA A 199 3.72 5.10 -7.06
C ALA A 199 4.92 5.79 -7.69
N THR A 200 5.27 5.47 -8.95
CA THR A 200 6.45 6.02 -9.64
C THR A 200 6.12 7.11 -10.66
N GLY A 201 4.85 7.22 -11.08
CA GLY A 201 4.46 8.12 -12.15
C GLY A 201 5.01 7.75 -13.52
N GLU A 202 5.44 6.49 -13.72
CA GLU A 202 6.12 6.02 -14.95
C GLU A 202 5.43 6.44 -16.26
N ASN A 203 4.10 6.56 -16.25
CA ASN A 203 3.31 6.94 -17.43
C ASN A 203 2.95 8.44 -17.50
N ILE A 204 3.41 9.25 -16.56
CA ILE A 204 3.09 10.67 -16.49
C ILE A 204 4.21 11.46 -17.16
N LYS A 205 3.96 12.02 -18.38
CA LYS A 205 4.91 12.92 -19.03
C LYS A 205 5.13 14.15 -18.14
N GLY A 206 6.38 14.37 -17.72
CA GLY A 206 6.75 15.53 -16.92
C GLY A 206 6.52 15.38 -15.42
N ALA A 207 6.40 14.16 -14.90
CA ALA A 207 6.47 13.93 -13.47
C ALA A 207 7.76 14.56 -12.91
N PRO A 208 7.69 15.51 -11.98
CA PRO A 208 8.85 16.32 -11.61
C PRO A 208 9.91 15.45 -10.92
N GLY A 209 11.13 15.49 -11.43
CA GLY A 209 12.34 15.10 -10.74
C GLY A 209 12.61 13.61 -10.58
N ALA A 210 11.83 12.73 -11.20
CA ALA A 210 12.02 11.29 -11.06
C ALA A 210 13.23 10.81 -11.88
N VAL A 211 14.31 10.47 -11.20
CA VAL A 211 15.41 9.69 -11.80
C VAL A 211 15.00 8.23 -11.70
N VAL A 212 14.55 7.66 -12.82
CA VAL A 212 14.21 6.24 -12.90
C VAL A 212 15.50 5.44 -12.96
N TYR A 213 15.88 4.81 -11.85
CA TYR A 213 16.86 3.74 -11.87
C TYR A 213 16.13 2.43 -12.14
N GLN A 214 16.08 2.02 -13.39
CA GLN A 214 15.73 0.64 -13.73
C GLN A 214 16.98 -0.22 -13.56
N LYS A 215 17.21 -0.71 -12.36
CA LYS A 215 18.13 -1.82 -12.17
C LYS A 215 17.32 -3.10 -12.26
N SER A 216 17.23 -3.64 -13.46
CA SER A 216 16.74 -5.00 -13.67
C SER A 216 17.83 -5.95 -13.22
N GLU A 217 17.85 -6.30 -11.95
CA GLU A 217 18.63 -7.43 -11.46
C GLU A 217 17.79 -8.68 -11.65
N THR A 218 18.11 -9.45 -12.68
CA THR A 218 17.55 -10.78 -12.83
C THR A 218 18.30 -11.71 -11.88
N VAL A 219 17.93 -11.65 -10.61
CA VAL A 219 18.29 -12.71 -9.67
C VAL A 219 17.22 -13.78 -9.85
N SER A 220 17.62 -14.96 -10.39
CA SER A 220 16.69 -16.10 -10.44
C SER A 220 16.28 -16.45 -9.00
N PRO A 221 14.98 -16.48 -8.68
CA PRO A 221 13.80 -16.50 -9.55
C PRO A 221 12.98 -15.18 -9.62
N SER A 222 13.53 -14.03 -9.22
CA SER A 222 12.78 -12.77 -9.18
C SER A 222 13.34 -11.70 -10.12
N GLN A 223 12.47 -10.81 -10.58
CA GLN A 223 12.83 -9.60 -11.31
C GLN A 223 12.59 -8.40 -10.38
N ILE A 224 13.61 -7.59 -10.20
CA ILE A 224 13.58 -6.43 -9.30
C ILE A 224 13.76 -5.16 -10.12
N GLU A 225 12.88 -4.19 -9.91
CA GLU A 225 12.99 -2.82 -10.43
C GLU A 225 12.98 -1.85 -9.24
N ILE A 226 13.86 -0.86 -9.25
CA ILE A 226 13.95 0.14 -8.20
C ILE A 226 13.81 1.51 -8.83
N TRP A 227 12.89 2.30 -8.29
CA TRP A 227 12.72 3.71 -8.59
C TRP A 227 13.12 4.52 -7.36
N GLU A 228 13.91 5.56 -7.58
CA GLU A 228 14.30 6.50 -6.53
C GLU A 228 14.02 7.94 -7.01
N ASN A 229 13.43 8.73 -6.13
CA ASN A 229 13.31 10.16 -6.31
C ASN A 229 14.00 10.87 -5.14
N ARG A 230 14.95 11.73 -5.45
CA ARG A 230 15.67 12.55 -4.47
C ARG A 230 15.20 13.97 -4.58
N ILE A 231 14.55 14.45 -3.52
CA ILE A 231 14.01 15.80 -3.43
C ILE A 231 14.91 16.59 -2.49
N THR A 232 15.41 17.73 -2.95
CA THR A 232 16.18 18.63 -2.10
C THR A 232 15.23 19.65 -1.48
N GLY A 233 15.13 19.64 -0.15
CA GLY A 233 14.37 20.64 0.60
C GLY A 233 14.95 22.04 0.47
N LYS A 234 14.16 23.04 0.80
CA LYS A 234 14.61 24.46 0.80
C LYS A 234 15.74 24.73 1.80
N ASP A 235 15.86 23.89 2.80
CA ASP A 235 16.90 23.92 3.85
C ASP A 235 18.16 23.12 3.47
N GLY A 236 18.22 22.55 2.26
CA GLY A 236 19.30 21.70 1.79
C GLY A 236 19.21 20.23 2.25
N SER A 237 18.18 19.85 3.00
CA SER A 237 17.94 18.45 3.37
C SER A 237 17.61 17.62 2.13
N GLN A 238 18.11 16.38 2.10
CA GLN A 238 17.76 15.42 1.04
C GLN A 238 16.73 14.44 1.56
N VAL A 239 15.65 14.31 0.82
CA VAL A 239 14.60 13.32 1.04
C VAL A 239 14.67 12.28 -0.05
N VAL A 240 14.62 11.01 0.32
CA VAL A 240 14.68 9.88 -0.61
C VAL A 240 13.35 9.15 -0.59
N LYS A 241 12.67 9.16 -1.74
CA LYS A 241 11.52 8.29 -1.98
C LYS A 241 11.99 7.09 -2.77
N LYS A 242 11.93 5.91 -2.20
CA LYS A 242 12.34 4.67 -2.84
C LYS A 242 11.14 3.76 -3.00
N VAL A 243 10.92 3.29 -4.21
CA VAL A 243 9.90 2.29 -4.53
C VAL A 243 10.59 1.11 -5.18
N ARG A 244 10.38 -0.07 -4.63
CA ARG A 244 10.89 -1.34 -5.15
C ARG A 244 9.73 -2.19 -5.66
N TRP A 245 9.84 -2.67 -6.88
CA TRP A 245 8.98 -3.69 -7.46
C TRP A 245 9.73 -5.00 -7.53
N GLU A 246 9.13 -6.07 -7.03
CA GLU A 246 9.68 -7.40 -7.11
C GLU A 246 8.64 -8.38 -7.66
N ARG A 247 8.93 -8.95 -8.84
CA ARG A 247 8.14 -9.99 -9.46
C ARG A 247 8.80 -11.35 -9.28
N VAL A 248 8.20 -12.19 -8.44
CA VAL A 248 8.71 -13.52 -8.11
C VAL A 248 8.14 -14.55 -9.09
N ARG A 249 9.00 -15.37 -9.73
CA ARG A 249 8.57 -16.34 -10.74
C ARG A 249 7.91 -17.59 -10.18
N TYR A 250 8.27 -18.00 -8.96
CA TYR A 250 7.86 -19.28 -8.34
C TYR A 250 7.39 -19.11 -6.89
N GLY A 251 6.81 -17.98 -6.56
CA GLY A 251 6.18 -17.79 -5.27
C GLY A 251 4.72 -18.24 -5.35
N GLY A 252 4.48 -19.54 -5.20
CA GLY A 252 3.13 -19.97 -4.90
C GLY A 252 2.76 -19.41 -3.52
N MET A 253 1.87 -18.44 -3.45
CA MET A 253 1.24 -18.01 -2.19
C MET A 253 0.15 -18.99 -1.75
N SER A 254 0.14 -20.20 -2.27
CA SER A 254 -0.66 -21.27 -1.70
C SER A 254 0.04 -21.72 -0.42
N ALA A 255 -0.42 -21.21 0.71
CA ALA A 255 -0.22 -21.88 1.97
C ALA A 255 -0.73 -23.34 1.80
N ARG A 256 0.19 -24.31 1.87
CA ARG A 256 -0.17 -25.67 2.20
C ARG A 256 -0.43 -25.74 3.69
#